data_23cdfcde61debfdb5630b8dd495c7704
#
_entry.id   23cdfcde61debfdb5630b8dd495c7704
#
_cell.length_a   1.000
_cell.length_b   1.000
_cell.length_c   1.000
_cell.angle_alpha   90.00
_cell.angle_beta   90.00
_cell.angle_gamma   90.00
#
_symmetry.space_group_name_H-M   'P 1'
#
loop_
_entity.id
_entity.type
_entity.pdbx_description
1 polymer ?
#
loop_
_entity_poly.entity_id
_entity_poly.type
_entity_poly.pdbx_seq_one_letter_code
_entity_poly.pdbx_strand_id
1 'polypeptide(L)'
;MLFSFILNILLSFLSYFVSKNKNQILMGSRDGKFVDNTKYFFLYLVNKKPSLNFYWITKDKELYKKFKKLDYPVVYLYSFNGFKAILKSNFILMNQLVNDFSFFPMLPGKFNIIHLCHGTPFKRSTIFDMKNQNFMEHAIKMILKKIYNQSYKCVTSASEISSMRRQEEFNLKECD
;
A
#
# COMPACT_ATOMS: atom_id res chain seq x y z
N MET A 1 -13.35 -14.08 -5.01
CA MET A 1 -11.91 -14.17 -5.27
C MET A 1 -11.56 -13.88 -6.74
N LEU A 2 -12.11 -14.59 -7.72
CA LEU A 2 -11.85 -14.38 -9.16
C LEU A 2 -12.14 -12.95 -9.63
N PHE A 3 -13.29 -12.39 -9.25
CA PHE A 3 -13.66 -11.00 -9.59
C PHE A 3 -12.64 -9.96 -9.08
N SER A 4 -12.19 -10.09 -7.84
CA SER A 4 -11.18 -9.21 -7.26
C SER A 4 -9.82 -9.33 -7.97
N PHE A 5 -9.48 -10.52 -8.42
CA PHE A 5 -8.27 -10.77 -9.20
C PHE A 5 -8.34 -10.10 -10.59
N ILE A 6 -9.47 -10.23 -11.29
CA ILE A 6 -9.71 -9.58 -12.58
C ILE A 6 -9.63 -8.05 -12.45
N LEU A 7 -10.29 -7.48 -11.45
CA LEU A 7 -10.22 -6.04 -11.16
C LEU A 7 -8.79 -5.58 -10.90
N ASN A 8 -8.01 -6.39 -10.19
CA ASN A 8 -6.61 -6.06 -9.90
C ASN A 8 -5.73 -6.06 -11.17
N ILE A 9 -5.92 -7.05 -12.06
CA ILE A 9 -5.25 -7.09 -13.36
C ILE A 9 -5.60 -5.86 -14.19
N LEU A 10 -6.89 -5.53 -14.28
CA LEU A 10 -7.36 -4.35 -14.99
C LEU A 10 -6.74 -3.06 -14.42
N LEU A 11 -6.71 -2.93 -13.11
CA LEU A 11 -6.12 -1.79 -12.42
C LEU A 11 -4.61 -1.68 -12.68
N SER A 12 -3.91 -2.80 -12.66
CA SER A 12 -2.50 -2.89 -13.00
C SER A 12 -2.23 -2.43 -14.42
N PHE A 13 -2.97 -2.96 -15.39
CA PHE A 13 -2.87 -2.59 -16.81
C PHE A 13 -3.14 -1.10 -17.01
N LEU A 14 -4.27 -0.60 -16.52
CA LEU A 14 -4.63 0.81 -16.64
C LEU A 14 -3.63 1.76 -15.97
N SER A 15 -2.91 1.30 -14.96
CA SER A 15 -1.91 2.11 -14.26
C SER A 15 -0.78 2.62 -15.14
N TYR A 16 -0.50 1.93 -16.26
CA TYR A 16 0.54 2.32 -17.21
C TYR A 16 0.08 3.43 -18.15
N PHE A 17 -1.22 3.55 -18.39
CA PHE A 17 -1.79 4.50 -19.37
C PHE A 17 -2.33 5.76 -18.70
N VAL A 18 -2.60 5.71 -17.38
CA VAL A 18 -3.12 6.87 -16.65
C VAL A 18 -1.97 7.74 -16.15
N SER A 19 -2.01 9.02 -16.52
CA SER A 19 -1.08 10.02 -16.01
C SER A 19 -1.25 10.20 -14.50
N LYS A 20 -0.14 10.06 -13.76
CA LYS A 20 -0.12 10.25 -12.31
C LYS A 20 -0.18 11.73 -11.95
N ASN A 21 -0.99 12.07 -10.98
CA ASN A 21 -0.97 13.39 -10.37
C ASN A 21 0.18 13.45 -9.34
N LYS A 22 1.24 14.18 -9.66
CA LYS A 22 2.46 14.27 -8.83
C LYS A 22 2.19 14.74 -7.40
N ASN A 23 1.13 15.50 -7.20
CA ASN A 23 0.74 16.06 -5.90
C ASN A 23 -0.35 15.23 -5.20
N GLN A 24 -0.62 14.00 -5.64
CA GLN A 24 -1.66 13.18 -5.03
C GLN A 24 -1.07 12.00 -4.27
N ILE A 25 -1.51 11.88 -3.01
CA ILE A 25 -1.14 10.81 -2.09
C ILE A 25 -2.40 10.04 -1.69
N LEU A 26 -2.34 8.72 -1.76
CA LEU A 26 -3.37 7.83 -1.26
C LEU A 26 -2.86 7.11 -0.01
N MET A 27 -3.65 7.05 1.03
CA MET A 27 -3.30 6.43 2.30
C MET A 27 -4.32 5.38 2.69
N GLY A 28 -3.84 4.25 3.20
CA GLY A 28 -4.67 3.17 3.71
C GLY A 28 -3.96 2.42 4.83
N SER A 29 -4.70 1.64 5.59
CA SER A 29 -4.17 0.78 6.64
C SER A 29 -5.10 -0.39 6.90
N ARG A 30 -4.54 -1.50 7.33
CA ARG A 30 -5.14 -2.70 7.90
C ARG A 30 -6.60 -2.96 7.47
N ASP A 31 -6.80 -3.50 6.28
CA ASP A 31 -8.12 -3.83 5.71
C ASP A 31 -9.12 -2.66 5.65
N GLY A 32 -8.59 -1.45 5.46
CA GLY A 32 -9.39 -0.23 5.37
C GLY A 32 -9.75 0.41 6.71
N LYS A 33 -9.22 -0.11 7.83
CA LYS A 33 -9.38 0.50 9.17
C LYS A 33 -8.54 1.77 9.29
N PHE A 34 -8.91 2.64 10.21
CA PHE A 34 -8.18 3.88 10.49
C PHE A 34 -7.26 3.70 11.70
N VAL A 35 -6.08 3.12 11.48
CA VAL A 35 -5.11 2.74 12.53
C VAL A 35 -3.66 2.97 12.08
N ASP A 36 -2.73 2.75 12.97
CA ASP A 36 -1.28 2.73 12.77
C ASP A 36 -0.66 4.06 12.27
N ASN A 37 0.57 4.03 11.79
CA ASN A 37 1.35 5.22 11.43
C ASN A 37 0.71 6.04 10.30
N THR A 38 0.07 5.40 9.31
CA THR A 38 -0.64 6.12 8.24
C THR A 38 -1.79 6.97 8.78
N LYS A 39 -2.48 6.54 9.85
CA LYS A 39 -3.50 7.34 10.52
C LYS A 39 -2.93 8.66 11.05
N TYR A 40 -1.82 8.59 11.77
CA TYR A 40 -1.22 9.79 12.38
C TYR A 40 -0.68 10.73 11.31
N PHE A 41 -0.10 10.20 10.24
CA PHE A 41 0.35 11.00 9.11
C PHE A 41 -0.84 11.66 8.39
N PHE A 42 -1.94 10.95 8.18
CA PHE A 42 -3.17 11.52 7.62
C PHE A 42 -3.71 12.67 8.48
N LEU A 43 -3.82 12.48 9.80
CA LEU A 43 -4.27 13.53 10.72
C LEU A 43 -3.34 14.75 10.71
N TYR A 44 -2.03 14.53 10.63
CA TYR A 44 -1.06 15.62 10.46
C TYR A 44 -1.34 16.43 9.20
N LEU A 45 -1.58 15.78 8.05
CA LEU A 45 -1.90 16.47 6.81
C LEU A 45 -3.25 17.20 6.88
N VAL A 46 -4.27 16.62 7.50
CA VAL A 46 -5.56 17.29 7.72
C VAL A 46 -5.36 18.60 8.51
N ASN A 47 -4.55 18.58 9.56
CA ASN A 47 -4.29 19.74 10.40
C ASN A 47 -3.43 20.80 9.70
N LYS A 48 -2.43 20.37 8.91
CA LYS A 48 -1.51 21.27 8.20
C LYS A 48 -2.11 21.87 6.94
N LYS A 49 -3.16 21.26 6.38
CA LYS A 49 -3.81 21.71 5.14
C LYS A 49 -2.81 22.03 4.01
N PRO A 50 -1.92 21.11 3.66
CA PRO A 50 -0.92 21.36 2.62
C PRO A 50 -1.59 21.53 1.26
N SER A 51 -0.86 22.09 0.30
CA SER A 51 -1.28 22.17 -1.12
C SER A 51 -1.34 20.81 -1.84
N LEU A 52 -1.11 19.72 -1.12
CA LEU A 52 -1.17 18.36 -1.63
C LEU A 52 -2.61 17.82 -1.66
N ASN A 53 -2.94 17.08 -2.70
CA ASN A 53 -4.16 16.29 -2.75
C ASN A 53 -3.92 14.96 -2.02
N PHE A 54 -4.58 14.72 -0.92
CA PHE A 54 -4.43 13.47 -0.19
C PHE A 54 -5.79 12.89 0.18
N TYR A 55 -5.87 11.55 0.19
CA TYR A 55 -7.10 10.83 0.47
C TYR A 55 -6.82 9.62 1.35
N TRP A 56 -7.73 9.40 2.32
CA TRP A 56 -7.83 8.10 2.97
C TRP A 56 -8.70 7.18 2.13
N ILE A 57 -8.21 5.98 1.82
CA ILE A 57 -9.02 4.95 1.17
C ILE A 57 -9.49 3.93 2.20
N THR A 58 -10.75 3.54 2.13
CA THR A 58 -11.32 2.55 3.03
C THR A 58 -12.30 1.61 2.33
N LYS A 59 -12.38 0.38 2.82
CA LYS A 59 -13.40 -0.64 2.47
C LYS A 59 -14.59 -0.58 3.41
N ASP A 60 -14.44 0.10 4.55
CA ASP A 60 -15.45 0.23 5.58
C ASP A 60 -16.40 1.39 5.24
N LYS A 61 -17.68 1.07 5.00
CA LYS A 61 -18.72 2.06 4.67
C LYS A 61 -19.04 3.00 5.83
N GLU A 62 -18.97 2.51 7.06
CA GLU A 62 -19.28 3.33 8.24
C GLU A 62 -18.15 4.33 8.50
N LEU A 63 -16.89 3.91 8.38
CA LEU A 63 -15.76 4.80 8.44
C LEU A 63 -15.82 5.85 7.31
N TYR A 64 -16.17 5.44 6.09
CA TYR A 64 -16.35 6.37 4.97
C TYR A 64 -17.40 7.44 5.27
N LYS A 65 -18.60 7.03 5.74
CA LYS A 65 -19.67 7.97 6.11
C LYS A 65 -19.25 8.91 7.24
N LYS A 66 -18.57 8.38 8.27
CA LYS A 66 -18.05 9.18 9.38
C LYS A 66 -17.07 10.24 8.90
N PHE A 67 -16.12 9.88 8.02
CA PHE A 67 -15.14 10.80 7.50
C PHE A 67 -15.75 11.86 6.60
N LYS A 68 -16.77 11.50 5.83
CA LYS A 68 -17.55 12.47 5.03
C LYS A 68 -18.25 13.49 5.91
N LYS A 69 -18.82 13.09 7.05
CA LYS A 69 -19.44 14.02 8.01
C LYS A 69 -18.43 14.98 8.67
N LEU A 70 -17.17 14.55 8.79
CA LEU A 70 -16.07 15.35 9.35
C LEU A 70 -15.34 16.19 8.29
N ASP A 71 -15.83 16.18 7.06
CA ASP A 71 -15.19 16.82 5.89
C ASP A 71 -13.73 16.36 5.65
N TYR A 72 -13.42 15.14 6.02
CA TYR A 72 -12.12 14.54 5.76
C TYR A 72 -12.01 14.05 4.33
N PRO A 73 -10.84 14.20 3.68
CA PRO A 73 -10.61 13.73 2.32
C PRO A 73 -10.57 12.20 2.28
N VAL A 74 -11.71 11.57 2.01
CA VAL A 74 -11.89 10.11 2.01
C VAL A 74 -12.49 9.61 0.71
N VAL A 75 -12.04 8.45 0.25
CA VAL A 75 -12.61 7.71 -0.87
C VAL A 75 -12.98 6.28 -0.46
N TYR A 76 -14.09 5.80 -0.99
CA TYR A 76 -14.52 4.41 -0.78
C TYR A 76 -13.92 3.52 -1.86
N LEU A 77 -13.24 2.44 -1.47
CA LEU A 77 -12.51 1.56 -2.40
C LEU A 77 -13.42 1.02 -3.52
N TYR A 78 -14.64 0.60 -3.17
CA TYR A 78 -15.59 0.01 -4.12
C TYR A 78 -16.43 1.06 -4.85
N SER A 79 -15.86 2.24 -5.13
CA SER A 79 -16.49 3.31 -5.90
C SER A 79 -15.62 3.73 -7.07
N PHE A 80 -16.25 4.38 -8.07
CA PHE A 80 -15.51 4.96 -9.20
C PHE A 80 -14.45 5.96 -8.76
N ASN A 81 -14.75 6.78 -7.74
CA ASN A 81 -13.80 7.74 -7.17
C ASN A 81 -12.64 7.04 -6.46
N GLY A 82 -12.88 5.92 -5.79
CA GLY A 82 -11.81 5.11 -5.19
C GLY A 82 -10.87 4.52 -6.24
N PHE A 83 -11.43 3.94 -7.29
CA PHE A 83 -10.69 3.41 -8.43
C PHE A 83 -9.86 4.49 -9.12
N LYS A 84 -10.47 5.65 -9.41
CA LYS A 84 -9.79 6.82 -9.98
C LYS A 84 -8.68 7.35 -9.06
N ALA A 85 -8.91 7.37 -7.74
CA ALA A 85 -7.90 7.81 -6.78
C ALA A 85 -6.68 6.89 -6.81
N ILE A 86 -6.86 5.56 -6.83
CA ILE A 86 -5.75 4.61 -6.96
C ILE A 86 -4.97 4.88 -8.25
N LEU A 87 -5.64 4.95 -9.39
CA LEU A 87 -4.99 5.12 -10.68
C LEU A 87 -4.23 6.45 -10.80
N LYS A 88 -4.76 7.54 -10.24
CA LYS A 88 -4.16 8.86 -10.34
C LYS A 88 -3.12 9.17 -9.27
N SER A 89 -3.10 8.44 -8.16
CA SER A 89 -2.12 8.71 -7.10
C SER A 89 -0.71 8.43 -7.54
N ASN A 90 0.18 9.39 -7.25
CA ASN A 90 1.60 9.23 -7.47
C ASN A 90 2.23 8.38 -6.37
N PHE A 91 1.86 8.65 -5.12
CA PHE A 91 2.32 7.87 -3.97
C PHE A 91 1.16 7.18 -3.27
N ILE A 92 1.42 5.97 -2.84
CA ILE A 92 0.51 5.16 -2.02
C ILE A 92 1.23 4.83 -0.73
N LEU A 93 0.69 5.29 0.40
CA LEU A 93 1.24 5.04 1.73
C LEU A 93 0.44 3.96 2.44
N MET A 94 1.14 2.98 2.97
CA MET A 94 0.54 1.86 3.71
C MET A 94 1.41 1.40 4.87
N ASN A 95 0.84 0.62 5.78
CA ASN A 95 1.55 0.07 6.94
C ASN A 95 1.77 -1.44 6.88
N GLN A 96 0.91 -2.17 6.20
CA GLN A 96 0.93 -3.63 6.22
C GLN A 96 0.99 -4.23 4.81
N LEU A 97 -0.15 -4.35 4.15
CA LEU A 97 -0.28 -5.05 2.89
C LEU A 97 -1.00 -4.22 1.84
N VAL A 98 -0.75 -4.54 0.60
CA VAL A 98 -1.37 -3.89 -0.56
C VAL A 98 -2.90 -4.02 -0.57
N ASN A 99 -3.47 -5.03 0.07
CA ASN A 99 -4.91 -5.18 0.21
C ASN A 99 -5.58 -4.08 1.06
N ASP A 100 -4.81 -3.24 1.74
CA ASP A 100 -5.33 -2.06 2.44
C ASP A 100 -6.01 -1.07 1.47
N PHE A 101 -5.56 -1.03 0.23
CA PHE A 101 -6.05 -0.14 -0.82
C PHE A 101 -6.26 -0.82 -2.19
N SER A 102 -6.22 -2.13 -2.25
CA SER A 102 -6.43 -2.92 -3.48
C SER A 102 -7.50 -3.99 -3.28
N PHE A 103 -8.01 -4.51 -4.38
CA PHE A 103 -8.96 -5.61 -4.40
C PHE A 103 -8.30 -6.96 -4.16
N PHE A 104 -6.98 -7.04 -4.28
CA PHE A 104 -6.20 -8.26 -4.14
C PHE A 104 -4.88 -7.97 -3.40
N PRO A 105 -4.24 -8.95 -2.73
CA PRO A 105 -3.00 -8.75 -1.97
C PRO A 105 -1.79 -8.28 -2.78
N MET A 106 -1.91 -8.18 -4.08
CA MET A 106 -0.86 -7.76 -4.99
C MET A 106 -1.36 -6.65 -5.90
N LEU A 107 -0.52 -5.66 -6.14
CA LEU A 107 -0.80 -4.56 -7.05
C LEU A 107 0.38 -4.36 -8.01
N PRO A 108 0.56 -5.26 -9.00
CA PRO A 108 1.55 -5.05 -10.05
C PRO A 108 1.10 -3.86 -10.91
N GLY A 109 2.06 -3.02 -11.31
CA GLY A 109 1.76 -1.86 -12.15
C GLY A 109 2.62 -0.64 -11.81
N LYS A 110 2.31 0.49 -12.42
CA LYS A 110 3.03 1.75 -12.23
C LYS A 110 2.56 2.47 -10.97
N PHE A 111 2.99 2.00 -9.80
CA PHE A 111 2.67 2.60 -8.50
C PHE A 111 3.95 2.87 -7.71
N ASN A 112 3.99 3.97 -6.98
CA ASN A 112 5.05 4.30 -6.03
C ASN A 112 4.54 4.03 -4.60
N ILE A 113 4.90 2.88 -4.05
CA ILE A 113 4.45 2.48 -2.72
C ILE A 113 5.48 2.89 -1.68
N ILE A 114 5.02 3.56 -0.63
CA ILE A 114 5.80 3.89 0.57
C ILE A 114 5.21 3.08 1.73
N HIS A 115 6.03 2.23 2.33
CA HIS A 115 5.64 1.41 3.47
C HIS A 115 6.11 2.06 4.77
N LEU A 116 5.19 2.52 5.61
CA LEU A 116 5.52 3.25 6.84
C LEU A 116 5.85 2.33 8.01
N CYS A 117 5.71 1.04 7.85
CA CYS A 117 5.88 0.03 8.89
C CYS A 117 5.08 0.31 10.18
N HIS A 118 4.86 -0.68 11.00
CA HIS A 118 4.06 -0.58 12.23
C HIS A 118 4.86 -1.02 13.46
N GLY A 119 6.14 -0.69 13.50
CA GLY A 119 7.04 -1.00 14.60
C GLY A 119 8.30 -1.73 14.18
N THR A 120 9.15 -2.03 15.16
CA THR A 120 10.40 -2.76 14.98
C THR A 120 10.11 -4.25 14.79
N PRO A 121 10.64 -4.90 13.77
CA PRO A 121 10.43 -6.32 13.55
C PRO A 121 11.19 -7.14 14.61
N PHE A 122 10.46 -7.70 15.58
CA PHE A 122 11.04 -8.62 16.56
C PHE A 122 11.26 -10.03 16.01
N LYS A 123 10.41 -10.44 15.05
CA LYS A 123 10.51 -11.74 14.40
C LYS A 123 11.01 -11.56 12.98
N ARG A 124 11.78 -12.52 12.49
CA ARG A 124 12.04 -12.64 11.06
C ARG A 124 10.68 -12.84 10.38
N SER A 125 10.23 -11.83 9.64
CA SER A 125 8.98 -11.93 8.90
C SER A 125 9.23 -12.85 7.71
N THR A 126 8.68 -14.03 7.79
CA THR A 126 8.85 -15.07 6.78
C THR A 126 7.62 -15.19 5.91
N ILE A 127 7.13 -14.04 5.35
CA ILE A 127 6.12 -14.14 4.28
C ILE A 127 6.62 -15.08 3.18
N PHE A 128 7.94 -15.22 3.08
CA PHE A 128 8.62 -16.05 2.11
C PHE A 128 9.65 -17.01 2.76
N ASP A 129 9.36 -17.55 3.97
CA ASP A 129 10.22 -18.57 4.56
C ASP A 129 10.28 -19.79 3.65
N MET A 130 11.46 -20.03 3.13
CA MET A 130 11.70 -21.04 2.09
C MET A 130 12.06 -22.41 2.65
N LYS A 131 12.07 -22.57 3.98
CA LYS A 131 12.36 -23.84 4.60
C LYS A 131 11.14 -24.76 4.48
N ASN A 132 11.35 -25.93 3.88
CA ASN A 132 10.37 -27.03 3.74
C ASN A 132 9.24 -26.84 2.71
N GLN A 133 9.54 -26.31 1.52
CA GLN A 133 8.53 -26.16 0.46
C GLN A 133 8.84 -27.01 -0.77
N ASN A 134 7.78 -27.47 -1.43
CA ASN A 134 7.88 -28.11 -2.73
C ASN A 134 8.41 -27.12 -3.78
N PHE A 135 9.16 -27.61 -4.77
CA PHE A 135 9.77 -26.80 -5.82
C PHE A 135 8.78 -25.84 -6.50
N MET A 136 7.55 -26.27 -6.74
CA MET A 136 6.51 -25.48 -7.40
C MET A 136 6.02 -24.31 -6.52
N GLU A 137 5.83 -24.55 -5.22
CA GLU A 137 5.49 -23.50 -4.25
C GLU A 137 6.61 -22.47 -4.12
N HIS A 138 7.87 -22.94 -4.15
CA HIS A 138 9.04 -22.06 -4.15
C HIS A 138 9.08 -21.16 -5.39
N ALA A 139 8.89 -21.71 -6.59
CA ALA A 139 8.87 -20.95 -7.82
C ALA A 139 7.76 -19.89 -7.86
N ILE A 140 6.54 -20.25 -7.45
CA ILE A 140 5.41 -19.33 -7.35
C ILE A 140 5.73 -18.20 -6.36
N LYS A 141 6.26 -18.53 -5.18
CA LYS A 141 6.62 -17.51 -4.17
C LYS A 141 7.73 -16.58 -4.65
N MET A 142 8.72 -17.07 -5.39
CA MET A 142 9.78 -16.25 -5.97
C MET A 142 9.21 -15.26 -6.99
N ILE A 143 8.30 -15.69 -7.86
CA ILE A 143 7.61 -14.82 -8.82
C ILE A 143 6.77 -13.77 -8.08
N LEU A 144 5.98 -14.21 -7.10
CA LEU A 144 5.15 -13.33 -6.29
C LEU A 144 6.01 -12.31 -5.52
N LYS A 145 7.12 -12.73 -4.93
CA LYS A 145 8.07 -11.84 -4.26
C LYS A 145 8.63 -10.78 -5.20
N LYS A 146 9.02 -11.17 -6.41
CA LYS A 146 9.54 -10.25 -7.41
C LYS A 146 8.49 -9.20 -7.81
N ILE A 147 7.25 -9.62 -8.07
CA ILE A 147 6.14 -8.72 -8.41
C ILE A 147 5.81 -7.79 -7.23
N TYR A 148 5.78 -8.33 -6.02
CA TYR A 148 5.46 -7.60 -4.80
C TYR A 148 6.50 -6.50 -4.50
N ASN A 149 7.77 -6.81 -4.64
CA ASN A 149 8.86 -5.89 -4.30
C ASN A 149 9.10 -4.79 -5.35
N GLN A 150 8.66 -4.99 -6.59
CA GLN A 150 8.87 -3.98 -7.65
C GLN A 150 8.13 -2.66 -7.43
N SER A 151 7.09 -2.65 -6.60
CA SER A 151 6.25 -1.47 -6.36
C SER A 151 6.73 -0.61 -5.17
N TYR A 152 7.61 -1.14 -4.31
CA TYR A 152 8.11 -0.38 -3.16
C TYR A 152 9.20 0.60 -3.57
N LYS A 153 8.96 1.89 -3.31
CA LYS A 153 9.94 2.96 -3.50
C LYS A 153 10.69 3.28 -2.22
N CYS A 154 10.03 3.15 -1.09
CA CYS A 154 10.62 3.42 0.22
C CYS A 154 9.94 2.57 1.28
N VAL A 155 10.73 2.10 2.23
CA VAL A 155 10.25 1.42 3.44
C VAL A 155 10.89 2.11 4.63
N THR A 156 10.08 2.64 5.55
CA THR A 156 10.62 3.34 6.72
C THR A 156 11.15 2.35 7.76
N SER A 157 12.16 2.78 8.49
CA SER A 157 12.75 2.03 9.58
C SER A 157 12.99 2.92 10.79
N ALA A 158 12.92 2.35 12.00
CA ALA A 158 13.11 3.08 13.25
C ALA A 158 14.56 3.02 13.76
N SER A 159 15.40 2.15 13.20
CA SER A 159 16.81 1.98 13.60
C SER A 159 17.59 1.29 12.48
N GLU A 160 18.92 1.37 12.56
CA GLU A 160 19.83 0.71 11.63
C GLU A 160 19.59 -0.81 11.56
N ILE A 161 19.45 -1.48 12.71
CA ILE A 161 19.18 -2.92 12.79
C ILE A 161 17.82 -3.24 12.11
N SER A 162 16.82 -2.40 12.32
CA SER A 162 15.52 -2.54 11.64
C SER A 162 15.65 -2.31 10.14
N SER A 163 16.52 -1.38 9.73
CA SER A 163 16.79 -1.09 8.32
C SER A 163 17.37 -2.31 7.61
N MET A 164 18.42 -2.91 8.15
CA MET A 164 19.04 -4.12 7.59
C MET A 164 18.01 -5.25 7.42
N ARG A 165 17.17 -5.49 8.43
CA ARG A 165 16.11 -6.50 8.37
C ARG A 165 15.05 -6.20 7.31
N ARG A 166 14.69 -4.91 7.13
CA ARG A 166 13.74 -4.49 6.11
C ARG A 166 14.31 -4.60 4.71
N GLN A 167 15.58 -4.31 4.53
CA GLN A 167 16.27 -4.53 3.25
C GLN A 167 16.22 -6.00 2.84
N GLU A 168 16.52 -6.93 3.76
CA GLU A 168 16.39 -8.37 3.51
C GLU A 168 14.93 -8.78 3.18
N GLU A 169 13.97 -8.30 3.99
CA GLU A 169 12.55 -8.66 3.86
C GLU A 169 11.97 -8.21 2.52
N PHE A 170 12.22 -6.95 2.13
CA PHE A 170 11.67 -6.33 0.93
C PHE A 170 12.61 -6.40 -0.27
N ASN A 171 13.80 -6.96 -0.12
CA ASN A 171 14.86 -7.03 -1.15
C ASN A 171 15.12 -5.65 -1.77
N LEU A 172 15.24 -4.63 -0.92
CA LEU A 172 15.54 -3.26 -1.30
C LEU A 172 17.06 -3.06 -1.33
N LYS A 173 17.51 -2.22 -2.27
CA LYS A 173 18.86 -1.68 -2.23
C LYS A 173 18.91 -0.55 -1.19
N GLU A 174 20.08 -0.29 -0.62
CA GLU A 174 20.28 0.92 0.17
C GLU A 174 19.85 2.14 -0.65
N CYS A 175 19.07 3.01 -0.02
CA CYS A 175 18.83 4.34 -0.54
C CYS A 175 19.94 5.23 0.02
N ASP A 176 20.71 5.84 -0.87
CA ASP A 176 21.63 6.92 -0.54
C ASP A 176 20.89 8.14 0.01
#